data_d80eb9f3b792424605f8f4ade8c6f3dd
#
_entry.id   d80eb9f3b792424605f8f4ade8c6f3dd
#
_cell.length_a   1.000
_cell.length_b   1.000
_cell.length_c   1.000
_cell.angle_alpha   90.00
_cell.angle_beta   90.00
_cell.angle_gamma   90.00
#
_symmetry.space_group_name_H-M   'P 1'
#
loop_
_entity.id
_entity.type
_entity.pdbx_description
1 polymer ?
#
loop_
_entity_poly.entity_id
_entity_poly.type
_entity_poly.pdbx_seq_one_letter_code
_entity_poly.pdbx_strand_id
1 'polypeptide(L)'
;MKSSRKSVLAAALAVALLAGCADMSGIQPSATLHDAAALGLPADPADAALAPANDWWTRLGDTQLDRLVAQALQDNPGLRVASARVAKAESAIAVVQAAHGPQVGGTLGLNRQRFSSHYIYPPPLGGSVQSLGNLQMQGSWALDFFGRNAGQLQAAIGQARAAQAERDAARVLLAANVVRTYVQWARLQDQHALAERALTQRQQMLQLARERTRAGLDNQLAVRQNESSQADTRTQIAALEQQIEATGHALAALLGQPRLPQGLPVPRLAQLGALAVPQQLSADWLGRRADIAAARWRVQAAQGQVQAARAQFYPNINLAGFVGLQSLGFGNLLRGGSAEWGVGPALSLPIFEGGRLRGNLRGQVADEDAAIESYNATVIEALREVADQSLAIRAVARQQAEQAPALQAAEAAWTIARQRYGAGLATYLNVLVAESAVLTQRRQAVDLSAQALLAQVGLAQAMGGGWQPAPQT
;
A
#
# COMPACT_ATOMS: atom_id res chain seq x y z
N MET A 1 -48.43 16.80 -50.62
CA MET A 1 -48.68 16.25 -49.25
C MET A 1 -48.34 14.77 -49.01
N LYS A 2 -48.04 13.91 -49.99
CA LYS A 2 -47.68 12.52 -49.83
C LYS A 2 -46.17 12.28 -49.50
N SER A 3 -45.24 13.21 -49.80
CA SER A 3 -43.80 13.03 -49.51
C SER A 3 -43.43 13.30 -48.05
N SER A 4 -44.09 14.27 -47.38
CA SER A 4 -43.85 14.63 -45.97
C SER A 4 -44.20 13.50 -44.99
N ARG A 5 -45.24 12.68 -45.26
CA ARG A 5 -45.59 11.55 -44.40
C ARG A 5 -44.57 10.38 -44.49
N LYS A 6 -43.95 10.19 -45.65
CA LYS A 6 -42.90 9.15 -45.80
C LYS A 6 -41.61 9.54 -45.08
N SER A 7 -41.24 10.80 -45.06
CA SER A 7 -40.08 11.33 -44.32
C SER A 7 -40.27 11.25 -42.78
N VAL A 8 -41.48 11.56 -42.30
CA VAL A 8 -41.83 11.44 -40.87
C VAL A 8 -41.89 9.99 -40.43
N LEU A 9 -42.39 9.06 -41.23
CA LEU A 9 -42.42 7.65 -40.94
C LEU A 9 -40.99 7.07 -40.96
N ALA A 10 -40.14 7.46 -41.89
CA ALA A 10 -38.74 7.06 -41.96
C ALA A 10 -37.94 7.58 -40.76
N ALA A 11 -38.17 8.82 -40.33
CA ALA A 11 -37.57 9.40 -39.14
C ALA A 11 -38.06 8.72 -37.85
N ALA A 12 -39.35 8.41 -37.74
CA ALA A 12 -39.92 7.68 -36.61
C ALA A 12 -39.39 6.23 -36.51
N LEU A 13 -39.23 5.56 -37.67
CA LEU A 13 -38.65 4.22 -37.75
C LEU A 13 -37.17 4.23 -37.39
N ALA A 14 -36.42 5.24 -37.81
CA ALA A 14 -35.02 5.43 -37.45
C ALA A 14 -34.84 5.67 -35.93
N VAL A 15 -35.73 6.48 -35.32
CA VAL A 15 -35.75 6.72 -33.87
C VAL A 15 -36.15 5.45 -33.09
N ALA A 16 -37.11 4.69 -33.58
CA ALA A 16 -37.53 3.42 -32.96
C ALA A 16 -36.46 2.33 -33.06
N LEU A 17 -35.69 2.29 -34.16
CA LEU A 17 -34.54 1.38 -34.32
C LEU A 17 -33.38 1.81 -33.43
N LEU A 18 -33.18 3.09 -33.18
CA LEU A 18 -32.17 3.58 -32.23
C LEU A 18 -32.48 3.24 -30.75
N ALA A 19 -33.77 3.23 -30.39
CA ALA A 19 -34.19 2.89 -29.03
C ALA A 19 -34.05 1.38 -28.70
N GLY A 20 -34.14 0.52 -29.71
CA GLY A 20 -33.99 -0.96 -29.51
C GLY A 20 -32.57 -1.47 -29.36
N CYS A 21 -31.55 -0.64 -29.71
CA CYS A 21 -30.13 -1.09 -29.72
C CYS A 21 -29.43 -0.93 -28.39
N ALA A 22 -29.95 -0.17 -27.43
CA ALA A 22 -29.29 0.18 -26.16
C ALA A 22 -29.88 -0.59 -24.96
N ASP A 23 -30.19 -1.90 -25.11
CA ASP A 23 -30.72 -2.68 -23.99
C ASP A 23 -29.63 -2.99 -22.97
N MET A 24 -29.59 -2.20 -21.91
CA MET A 24 -28.75 -2.36 -20.72
C MET A 24 -29.54 -2.86 -19.51
N SER A 25 -30.80 -3.31 -19.70
CA SER A 25 -31.70 -3.71 -18.62
C SER A 25 -31.10 -4.86 -17.78
N GLY A 26 -31.28 -4.77 -16.46
CA GLY A 26 -30.82 -5.79 -15.53
C GLY A 26 -29.30 -5.85 -15.31
N ILE A 27 -28.53 -4.84 -15.80
CA ILE A 27 -27.08 -4.75 -15.59
C ILE A 27 -26.78 -3.53 -14.72
N GLN A 28 -26.72 -3.76 -13.39
CA GLN A 28 -26.46 -2.72 -12.39
C GLN A 28 -25.57 -3.29 -11.28
N PRO A 29 -24.75 -2.47 -10.59
CA PRO A 29 -24.02 -2.91 -9.42
C PRO A 29 -24.96 -3.44 -8.33
N SER A 30 -24.55 -4.48 -7.66
CA SER A 30 -25.25 -5.11 -6.55
C SER A 30 -24.64 -4.74 -5.19
N ALA A 31 -23.34 -4.45 -5.15
CA ALA A 31 -22.62 -4.07 -3.97
C ALA A 31 -22.87 -2.60 -3.57
N THR A 32 -22.82 -2.33 -2.27
CA THR A 32 -22.98 -0.98 -1.71
C THR A 32 -21.81 -0.65 -0.78
N LEU A 33 -21.37 0.60 -0.79
CA LEU A 33 -20.34 1.08 0.14
C LEU A 33 -20.88 1.08 1.57
N HIS A 34 -20.12 0.53 2.50
CA HIS A 34 -20.42 0.65 3.91
C HIS A 34 -20.22 2.11 4.36
N ASP A 35 -21.25 2.68 4.97
CA ASP A 35 -21.16 3.98 5.62
C ASP A 35 -20.56 3.82 7.02
N ALA A 36 -19.66 4.73 7.42
CA ALA A 36 -19.06 4.75 8.76
C ALA A 36 -20.12 4.83 9.87
N ALA A 37 -21.24 5.52 9.62
CA ALA A 37 -22.37 5.58 10.55
C ALA A 37 -23.06 4.22 10.74
N ALA A 38 -23.16 3.41 9.68
CA ALA A 38 -23.73 2.06 9.75
C ALA A 38 -22.84 1.08 10.53
N LEU A 39 -21.56 1.41 10.75
CA LEU A 39 -20.59 0.63 11.52
C LEU A 39 -20.58 0.98 13.02
N GLY A 40 -21.51 1.83 13.48
CA GLY A 40 -21.69 2.16 14.90
C GLY A 40 -20.59 3.02 15.52
N LEU A 41 -19.79 3.71 14.71
CA LEU A 41 -18.75 4.61 15.20
C LEU A 41 -19.35 5.98 15.55
N PRO A 42 -19.01 6.55 16.73
CA PRO A 42 -19.45 7.90 17.07
C PRO A 42 -18.86 8.94 16.10
N ALA A 43 -19.68 9.89 15.71
CA ALA A 43 -19.30 10.97 14.78
C ALA A 43 -18.61 12.15 15.48
N ASP A 44 -18.35 12.06 16.80
CA ASP A 44 -17.89 13.20 17.60
C ASP A 44 -16.36 13.42 17.46
N PRO A 45 -15.90 14.61 17.03
CA PRO A 45 -14.49 14.92 16.84
C PRO A 45 -13.75 15.30 18.14
N ALA A 46 -14.27 14.95 19.35
CA ALA A 46 -13.72 15.41 20.62
C ALA A 46 -12.22 15.15 20.81
N ASP A 47 -11.64 14.17 20.12
CA ASP A 47 -10.21 13.82 20.20
C ASP A 47 -9.40 14.13 18.90
N ALA A 48 -9.89 15.02 18.04
CA ALA A 48 -9.18 15.39 16.82
C ALA A 48 -7.75 15.94 17.09
N ALA A 49 -7.52 16.51 18.28
CA ALA A 49 -6.21 17.00 18.73
C ALA A 49 -5.20 15.86 19.04
N LEU A 50 -5.66 14.63 19.24
CA LEU A 50 -4.83 13.46 19.51
C LEU A 50 -4.52 12.62 18.25
N ALA A 51 -5.00 13.06 17.08
CA ALA A 51 -4.65 12.42 15.84
C ALA A 51 -3.13 12.38 15.63
N PRO A 52 -2.56 11.27 15.14
CA PRO A 52 -1.14 11.21 14.85
C PRO A 52 -0.75 12.31 13.87
N ALA A 53 0.36 12.99 14.11
CA ALA A 53 0.97 13.89 13.14
C ALA A 53 1.75 13.08 12.09
N ASN A 54 2.08 13.67 10.94
CA ASN A 54 2.85 13.00 9.87
C ASN A 54 4.23 12.48 10.31
N ASP A 55 4.71 12.99 11.43
CA ASP A 55 5.99 12.68 12.09
C ASP A 55 5.79 12.17 13.53
N TRP A 56 4.70 11.41 13.76
CA TRP A 56 4.26 10.94 15.09
C TRP A 56 5.38 10.25 15.89
N TRP A 57 6.38 9.66 15.23
CA TRP A 57 7.51 8.97 15.88
C TRP A 57 8.43 9.95 16.63
N THR A 58 8.46 11.24 16.27
CA THR A 58 9.27 12.26 16.97
C THR A 58 8.82 12.44 18.41
N ARG A 59 7.56 12.12 18.72
CA ARG A 59 7.04 12.13 20.09
C ARG A 59 7.66 11.07 21.00
N LEU A 60 8.34 10.06 20.42
CA LEU A 60 9.13 9.11 21.19
C LEU A 60 10.41 9.74 21.76
N GLY A 61 10.80 10.94 21.33
CA GLY A 61 11.87 11.75 21.91
C GLY A 61 13.29 11.26 21.62
N ASP A 62 13.48 10.39 20.64
CA ASP A 62 14.79 9.84 20.24
C ASP A 62 15.23 10.39 18.89
N THR A 63 16.19 11.32 18.92
CA THR A 63 16.73 11.97 17.71
C THR A 63 17.46 11.02 16.77
N GLN A 64 17.96 9.87 17.27
CA GLN A 64 18.54 8.84 16.42
C GLN A 64 17.44 8.13 15.62
N LEU A 65 16.35 7.77 16.27
CA LEU A 65 15.18 7.19 15.61
C LEU A 65 14.63 8.13 14.54
N ASP A 66 14.52 9.44 14.84
CA ASP A 66 14.04 10.44 13.88
C ASP A 66 14.88 10.46 12.61
N ARG A 67 16.20 10.41 12.74
CA ARG A 67 17.14 10.37 11.60
C ARG A 67 16.98 9.08 10.80
N LEU A 68 16.84 7.94 11.47
CA LEU A 68 16.67 6.64 10.80
C LEU A 68 15.35 6.57 10.03
N VAL A 69 14.25 7.07 10.60
CA VAL A 69 12.98 7.14 9.88
C VAL A 69 13.08 8.09 8.69
N ALA A 70 13.66 9.28 8.87
CA ALA A 70 13.84 10.23 7.77
C ALA A 70 14.66 9.63 6.63
N GLN A 71 15.76 8.95 6.96
CA GLN A 71 16.59 8.24 5.99
C GLN A 71 15.83 7.13 5.26
N ALA A 72 15.09 6.29 5.99
CA ALA A 72 14.26 5.24 5.37
C ALA A 72 13.26 5.84 4.38
N LEU A 73 12.57 6.90 4.77
CA LEU A 73 11.59 7.57 3.91
C LEU A 73 12.21 8.20 2.65
N GLN A 74 13.48 8.56 2.69
CA GLN A 74 14.22 9.13 1.56
C GLN A 74 14.82 8.03 0.66
N ASP A 75 15.46 7.03 1.26
CA ASP A 75 16.37 6.13 0.55
C ASP A 75 15.79 4.75 0.22
N ASN A 76 14.63 4.39 0.80
CA ASN A 76 14.08 3.05 0.65
C ASN A 76 13.67 2.75 -0.81
N PRO A 77 14.22 1.67 -1.44
CA PRO A 77 13.90 1.30 -2.81
C PRO A 77 12.41 0.98 -3.02
N GLY A 78 11.72 0.45 -2.01
CA GLY A 78 10.28 0.14 -2.07
C GLY A 78 9.43 1.40 -2.28
N LEU A 79 9.77 2.51 -1.63
CA LEU A 79 9.10 3.80 -1.86
C LEU A 79 9.42 4.38 -3.24
N ARG A 80 10.62 4.18 -3.77
CA ARG A 80 10.94 4.56 -5.16
C ARG A 80 10.13 3.75 -6.16
N VAL A 81 9.92 2.46 -5.92
CA VAL A 81 9.01 1.63 -6.74
C VAL A 81 7.57 2.15 -6.66
N ALA A 82 7.07 2.49 -5.47
CA ALA A 82 5.74 3.08 -5.32
C ALA A 82 5.63 4.41 -6.08
N SER A 83 6.62 5.29 -6.00
CA SER A 83 6.68 6.55 -6.74
C SER A 83 6.72 6.35 -8.27
N ALA A 84 7.44 5.33 -8.74
CA ALA A 84 7.45 4.98 -10.17
C ALA A 84 6.07 4.46 -10.65
N ARG A 85 5.32 3.75 -9.79
CA ARG A 85 3.94 3.35 -10.09
C ARG A 85 3.01 4.56 -10.20
N VAL A 86 3.17 5.56 -9.35
CA VAL A 86 2.45 6.84 -9.46
C VAL A 86 2.75 7.52 -10.80
N ALA A 87 4.02 7.69 -11.15
CA ALA A 87 4.42 8.29 -12.43
C ALA A 87 3.85 7.52 -13.64
N LYS A 88 3.83 6.18 -13.58
CA LYS A 88 3.19 5.35 -14.60
C LYS A 88 1.69 5.62 -14.71
N ALA A 89 0.99 5.72 -13.58
CA ALA A 89 -0.46 5.97 -13.57
C ALA A 89 -0.80 7.40 -14.06
N GLU A 90 0.01 8.39 -13.70
CA GLU A 90 -0.12 9.77 -14.22
C GLU A 90 0.15 9.84 -15.73
N SER A 91 1.13 9.09 -16.23
CA SER A 91 1.37 8.99 -17.68
C SER A 91 0.19 8.37 -18.42
N ALA A 92 -0.55 7.44 -17.80
CA ALA A 92 -1.76 6.87 -18.40
C ALA A 92 -2.86 7.93 -18.57
N ILE A 93 -2.97 8.93 -17.67
CA ILE A 93 -3.89 10.08 -17.85
C ILE A 93 -3.54 10.83 -19.13
N ALA A 94 -2.27 11.14 -19.36
CA ALA A 94 -1.83 11.85 -20.56
C ALA A 94 -2.14 11.06 -21.84
N VAL A 95 -1.96 9.73 -21.82
CA VAL A 95 -2.31 8.85 -22.95
C VAL A 95 -3.81 8.90 -23.25
N VAL A 96 -4.65 8.82 -22.21
CA VAL A 96 -6.11 8.89 -22.36
C VAL A 96 -6.52 10.27 -22.88
N GLN A 97 -5.97 11.35 -22.32
CA GLN A 97 -6.24 12.72 -22.78
C GLN A 97 -5.82 12.93 -24.22
N ALA A 98 -4.65 12.43 -24.62
CA ALA A 98 -4.20 12.51 -26.01
C ALA A 98 -5.14 11.79 -26.98
N ALA A 99 -5.71 10.64 -26.57
CA ALA A 99 -6.67 9.89 -27.37
C ALA A 99 -8.01 10.63 -27.57
N HIS A 100 -8.33 11.61 -26.70
CA HIS A 100 -9.53 12.46 -26.85
C HIS A 100 -9.33 13.62 -27.84
N GLY A 101 -8.10 13.96 -28.18
CA GLY A 101 -7.76 15.01 -29.13
C GLY A 101 -7.77 14.53 -30.58
N PRO A 102 -7.62 15.46 -31.54
CA PRO A 102 -7.42 15.11 -32.93
C PRO A 102 -6.15 14.24 -33.11
N GLN A 103 -6.30 13.14 -33.86
CA GLN A 103 -5.20 12.26 -34.24
C GLN A 103 -4.86 12.55 -35.71
N VAL A 104 -3.58 12.79 -36.01
CA VAL A 104 -3.11 13.03 -37.38
C VAL A 104 -2.01 12.02 -37.70
N GLY A 105 -2.17 11.33 -38.81
CA GLY A 105 -1.19 10.36 -39.31
C GLY A 105 -0.85 10.60 -40.79
N GLY A 106 0.35 10.25 -41.20
CA GLY A 106 0.79 10.27 -42.59
C GLY A 106 1.04 8.88 -43.11
N THR A 107 0.63 8.60 -44.37
CA THR A 107 0.87 7.33 -45.04
C THR A 107 1.49 7.58 -46.41
N LEU A 108 2.55 6.84 -46.75
CA LEU A 108 3.12 6.77 -48.11
C LEU A 108 3.00 5.32 -48.57
N GLY A 109 2.22 5.09 -49.59
CA GLY A 109 2.07 3.80 -50.25
C GLY A 109 2.61 3.83 -51.66
N LEU A 110 3.57 2.99 -51.95
CA LEU A 110 4.07 2.77 -53.33
C LEU A 110 3.86 1.31 -53.67
N ASN A 111 2.97 1.04 -54.61
CA ASN A 111 2.59 -0.32 -54.97
C ASN A 111 2.59 -0.50 -56.49
N ARG A 112 3.03 -1.68 -56.98
CA ARG A 112 2.90 -2.09 -58.38
C ARG A 112 2.06 -3.37 -58.43
N GLN A 113 0.88 -3.27 -59.05
CA GLN A 113 -0.07 -4.36 -59.13
C GLN A 113 -0.64 -4.55 -60.53
N ARG A 114 -1.10 -5.76 -60.78
CA ARG A 114 -1.90 -6.06 -61.97
C ARG A 114 -3.37 -5.93 -61.61
N PHE A 115 -4.11 -5.11 -62.36
CA PHE A 115 -5.56 -5.02 -62.25
C PHE A 115 -6.22 -6.20 -62.97
N SER A 116 -7.18 -6.85 -62.35
CA SER A 116 -7.96 -7.91 -62.95
C SER A 116 -8.74 -7.41 -64.13
N SER A 117 -8.72 -8.15 -65.26
CA SER A 117 -9.57 -7.84 -66.43
C SER A 117 -11.03 -8.16 -66.25
N HIS A 118 -11.38 -8.93 -65.16
CA HIS A 118 -12.72 -9.36 -64.83
C HIS A 118 -13.26 -8.66 -63.60
N TYR A 119 -12.84 -7.42 -63.37
CA TYR A 119 -13.26 -6.59 -62.22
C TYR A 119 -13.78 -5.23 -62.71
N ILE A 120 -14.16 -4.38 -61.79
CA ILE A 120 -14.81 -3.06 -62.03
C ILE A 120 -14.02 -2.11 -62.93
N TYR A 121 -12.71 -2.39 -63.19
CA TYR A 121 -11.87 -1.52 -63.94
C TYR A 121 -12.01 -1.75 -65.48
N PRO A 122 -12.54 -0.77 -66.27
CA PRO A 122 -12.64 -0.93 -67.69
C PRO A 122 -11.26 -0.83 -68.39
N PRO A 123 -11.12 -1.29 -69.65
CA PRO A 123 -9.92 -1.02 -70.46
C PRO A 123 -9.70 0.50 -70.55
N PRO A 124 -8.45 0.97 -70.56
CA PRO A 124 -7.17 0.20 -70.60
C PRO A 124 -6.64 -0.23 -69.25
N LEU A 125 -7.28 0.06 -68.11
CA LEU A 125 -6.82 -0.25 -66.78
C LEU A 125 -6.96 -1.76 -66.44
N GLY A 126 -8.11 -2.34 -66.72
CA GLY A 126 -8.36 -3.77 -66.56
C GLY A 126 -7.38 -4.61 -67.41
N GLY A 127 -6.70 -5.57 -66.79
CA GLY A 127 -5.69 -6.41 -67.40
C GLY A 127 -4.27 -5.83 -67.43
N SER A 128 -4.10 -4.52 -67.13
CA SER A 128 -2.81 -3.86 -67.13
C SER A 128 -2.06 -4.01 -65.79
N VAL A 129 -0.73 -3.79 -65.83
CA VAL A 129 0.13 -3.66 -64.66
C VAL A 129 0.45 -2.18 -64.48
N GLN A 130 0.02 -1.65 -63.33
CA GLN A 130 0.22 -0.22 -63.03
C GLN A 130 0.95 -0.02 -61.71
N SER A 131 1.69 1.08 -61.62
CA SER A 131 2.25 1.56 -60.36
C SER A 131 1.27 2.56 -59.71
N LEU A 132 1.00 2.39 -58.44
CA LEU A 132 0.17 3.29 -57.67
C LEU A 132 1.03 4.01 -56.64
N GLY A 133 0.91 5.31 -56.57
CA GLY A 133 1.45 6.15 -55.50
C GLY A 133 0.34 6.78 -54.72
N ASN A 134 0.42 6.69 -53.39
CA ASN A 134 -0.47 7.38 -52.45
C ASN A 134 0.43 8.04 -51.40
N LEU A 135 0.30 9.34 -51.23
CA LEU A 135 0.85 10.12 -50.12
C LEU A 135 -0.29 10.87 -49.46
N GLN A 136 -0.68 10.48 -48.25
CA GLN A 136 -1.88 11.01 -47.60
C GLN A 136 -1.59 11.36 -46.14
N MET A 137 -2.05 12.53 -45.71
CA MET A 137 -2.26 12.86 -44.32
C MET A 137 -3.73 12.67 -44.00
N GLN A 138 -4.01 11.94 -42.93
CA GLN A 138 -5.36 11.68 -42.45
C GLN A 138 -5.50 12.14 -41.01
N GLY A 139 -6.63 12.80 -40.69
CA GLY A 139 -6.98 13.25 -39.36
C GLY A 139 -8.29 12.61 -38.91
N SER A 140 -8.39 12.25 -37.66
CA SER A 140 -9.64 11.83 -37.03
C SER A 140 -9.76 12.39 -35.62
N TRP A 141 -10.99 12.75 -35.27
CA TRP A 141 -11.30 13.26 -33.92
C TRP A 141 -12.63 12.67 -33.45
N ALA A 142 -12.58 11.89 -32.39
CA ALA A 142 -13.77 11.30 -31.75
C ALA A 142 -14.44 12.34 -30.85
N LEU A 143 -15.68 12.72 -31.21
CA LEU A 143 -16.50 13.67 -30.45
C LEU A 143 -17.24 12.90 -29.33
N ASP A 144 -17.07 13.30 -28.10
CA ASP A 144 -17.59 12.55 -26.93
C ASP A 144 -18.97 13.03 -26.51
N PHE A 145 -20.02 12.70 -27.31
CA PHE A 145 -21.39 13.05 -26.99
C PHE A 145 -22.03 12.19 -25.89
N PHE A 146 -21.50 11.00 -25.64
CA PHE A 146 -22.13 10.02 -24.73
C PHE A 146 -21.25 9.68 -23.51
N GLY A 147 -20.14 10.39 -23.31
CA GLY A 147 -19.32 10.29 -22.11
C GLY A 147 -18.37 9.08 -22.07
N ARG A 148 -18.07 8.45 -23.22
CA ARG A 148 -17.10 7.37 -23.32
C ARG A 148 -15.71 7.83 -22.89
N ASN A 149 -15.25 8.91 -23.48
CA ASN A 149 -13.95 9.50 -23.24
C ASN A 149 -13.86 10.07 -21.82
N ALA A 150 -14.94 10.77 -21.37
CA ALA A 150 -15.04 11.28 -20.01
C ALA A 150 -14.94 10.15 -18.97
N GLY A 151 -15.63 9.02 -19.17
CA GLY A 151 -15.56 7.85 -18.30
C GLY A 151 -14.14 7.23 -18.28
N GLN A 152 -13.47 7.11 -19.43
CA GLN A 152 -12.10 6.63 -19.51
C GLN A 152 -11.12 7.55 -18.77
N LEU A 153 -11.29 8.86 -18.90
CA LEU A 153 -10.48 9.85 -18.21
C LEU A 153 -10.70 9.77 -16.69
N GLN A 154 -11.94 9.69 -16.25
CA GLN A 154 -12.28 9.51 -14.83
C GLN A 154 -11.64 8.23 -14.27
N ALA A 155 -11.68 7.12 -15.01
CA ALA A 155 -11.04 5.88 -14.62
C ALA A 155 -9.51 6.04 -14.48
N ALA A 156 -8.85 6.69 -15.43
CA ALA A 156 -7.41 6.93 -15.38
C ALA A 156 -7.01 7.85 -14.21
N ILE A 157 -7.79 8.91 -13.94
CA ILE A 157 -7.58 9.79 -12.79
C ILE A 157 -7.78 9.02 -11.48
N GLY A 158 -8.84 8.21 -11.38
CA GLY A 158 -9.08 7.36 -10.22
C GLY A 158 -7.91 6.39 -9.93
N GLN A 159 -7.38 5.73 -10.97
CA GLN A 159 -6.21 4.86 -10.84
C GLN A 159 -4.95 5.62 -10.40
N ALA A 160 -4.71 6.80 -10.92
CA ALA A 160 -3.56 7.61 -10.53
C ALA A 160 -3.66 8.06 -9.07
N ARG A 161 -4.83 8.51 -8.63
CA ARG A 161 -5.08 8.89 -7.24
C ARG A 161 -5.01 7.69 -6.29
N ALA A 162 -5.48 6.51 -6.71
CA ALA A 162 -5.29 5.27 -5.96
C ALA A 162 -3.79 4.96 -5.77
N ALA A 163 -2.99 5.05 -6.83
CA ALA A 163 -1.55 4.83 -6.76
C ALA A 163 -0.83 5.84 -5.85
N GLN A 164 -1.26 7.12 -5.84
CA GLN A 164 -0.74 8.14 -4.92
C GLN A 164 -1.05 7.77 -3.46
N ALA A 165 -2.29 7.39 -3.15
CA ALA A 165 -2.68 6.98 -1.82
C ALA A 165 -1.96 5.69 -1.37
N GLU A 166 -1.74 4.72 -2.28
CA GLU A 166 -0.94 3.52 -2.00
C GLU A 166 0.53 3.84 -1.67
N ARG A 167 1.14 4.79 -2.38
CA ARG A 167 2.49 5.28 -2.03
C ARG A 167 2.51 5.85 -0.62
N ASP A 168 1.49 6.62 -0.25
CA ASP A 168 1.41 7.23 1.07
C ASP A 168 1.14 6.18 2.17
N ALA A 169 0.32 5.15 1.89
CA ALA A 169 0.14 3.99 2.77
C ALA A 169 1.48 3.24 2.98
N ALA A 170 2.24 3.03 1.90
CA ALA A 170 3.56 2.40 1.98
C ALA A 170 4.55 3.25 2.82
N ARG A 171 4.48 4.57 2.76
CA ARG A 171 5.26 5.49 3.59
C ARG A 171 4.92 5.32 5.08
N VAL A 172 3.64 5.29 5.43
CA VAL A 172 3.18 5.08 6.81
C VAL A 172 3.65 3.73 7.33
N LEU A 173 3.48 2.68 6.53
CA LEU A 173 3.91 1.32 6.87
C LEU A 173 5.44 1.24 7.08
N LEU A 174 6.23 1.87 6.21
CA LEU A 174 7.68 1.89 6.32
C LEU A 174 8.12 2.59 7.62
N ALA A 175 7.57 3.77 7.91
CA ALA A 175 7.88 4.48 9.15
C ALA A 175 7.56 3.61 10.38
N ALA A 176 6.37 2.99 10.42
CA ALA A 176 5.98 2.11 11.50
C ALA A 176 6.92 0.89 11.64
N ASN A 177 7.35 0.29 10.53
CA ASN A 177 8.27 -0.85 10.55
C ASN A 177 9.67 -0.45 11.04
N VAL A 178 10.18 0.73 10.67
CA VAL A 178 11.46 1.25 11.20
C VAL A 178 11.35 1.41 12.72
N VAL A 179 10.28 2.05 13.21
CA VAL A 179 10.07 2.25 14.65
C VAL A 179 9.94 0.92 15.39
N ARG A 180 9.15 -0.03 14.88
CA ARG A 180 9.02 -1.37 15.48
C ARG A 180 10.34 -2.11 15.57
N THR A 181 11.11 -2.09 14.48
CA THR A 181 12.42 -2.76 14.43
C THR A 181 13.41 -2.10 15.39
N TYR A 182 13.35 -0.77 15.51
CA TYR A 182 14.16 -0.03 16.47
C TYR A 182 13.81 -0.34 17.93
N VAL A 183 12.52 -0.38 18.28
CA VAL A 183 12.04 -0.79 19.61
C VAL A 183 12.48 -2.23 19.92
N GLN A 184 12.36 -3.13 18.94
CA GLN A 184 12.84 -4.52 19.09
C GLN A 184 14.36 -4.57 19.32
N TRP A 185 15.11 -3.75 18.60
CA TRP A 185 16.56 -3.65 18.79
C TRP A 185 16.91 -3.12 20.18
N ALA A 186 16.22 -2.07 20.67
CA ALA A 186 16.37 -1.56 22.02
C ALA A 186 16.03 -2.62 23.10
N ARG A 187 14.96 -3.40 22.88
CA ARG A 187 14.59 -4.51 23.75
C ARG A 187 15.70 -5.55 23.89
N LEU A 188 16.27 -5.96 22.77
CA LEU A 188 17.37 -6.95 22.76
C LEU A 188 18.63 -6.40 23.43
N GLN A 189 18.93 -5.13 23.24
CA GLN A 189 20.06 -4.47 23.92
C GLN A 189 19.86 -4.40 25.43
N ASP A 190 18.64 -4.15 25.91
CA ASP A 190 18.34 -4.16 27.34
C ASP A 190 18.38 -5.56 27.93
N GLN A 191 17.92 -6.58 27.20
CA GLN A 191 18.06 -7.99 27.60
C GLN A 191 19.51 -8.45 27.63
N HIS A 192 20.34 -8.03 26.66
CA HIS A 192 21.77 -8.31 26.64
C HIS A 192 22.48 -7.71 27.85
N ALA A 193 22.25 -6.43 28.14
CA ALA A 193 22.78 -5.76 29.31
C ALA A 193 22.33 -6.40 30.63
N LEU A 194 21.12 -6.97 30.69
CA LEU A 194 20.63 -7.73 31.83
C LEU A 194 21.40 -9.06 31.98
N ALA A 195 21.64 -9.78 30.89
CA ALA A 195 22.37 -11.03 30.87
C ALA A 195 23.86 -10.83 31.26
N GLU A 196 24.52 -9.76 30.82
CA GLU A 196 25.89 -9.41 31.22
C GLU A 196 25.99 -9.13 32.72
N ARG A 197 25.02 -8.37 33.28
CA ARG A 197 24.97 -8.16 34.74
C ARG A 197 24.75 -9.44 35.49
N ALA A 198 23.89 -10.34 35.02
CA ALA A 198 23.71 -11.66 35.63
C ALA A 198 24.99 -12.51 35.57
N LEU A 199 25.73 -12.47 34.44
CA LEU A 199 27.02 -13.16 34.33
C LEU A 199 28.04 -12.65 35.36
N THR A 200 28.15 -11.33 35.51
CA THR A 200 29.02 -10.70 36.50
C THR A 200 28.65 -11.13 37.93
N GLN A 201 27.36 -11.13 38.26
CA GLN A 201 26.90 -11.60 39.58
C GLN A 201 27.20 -13.09 39.81
N ARG A 202 27.02 -13.94 38.82
CA ARG A 202 27.33 -15.37 38.87
C ARG A 202 28.85 -15.65 39.04
N GLN A 203 29.69 -14.82 38.43
CA GLN A 203 31.15 -14.88 38.62
C GLN A 203 31.52 -14.60 40.07
N GLN A 204 30.92 -13.57 40.68
CA GLN A 204 31.12 -13.27 42.12
C GLN A 204 30.64 -14.41 43.04
N MET A 205 29.47 -14.99 42.73
CA MET A 205 28.92 -16.11 43.46
C MET A 205 29.78 -17.39 43.33
N LEU A 206 30.34 -17.66 42.17
CA LEU A 206 31.28 -18.78 41.97
C LEU A 206 32.53 -18.61 42.82
N GLN A 207 33.08 -17.42 42.88
CA GLN A 207 34.23 -17.13 43.72
C GLN A 207 33.89 -17.39 45.18
N LEU A 208 32.79 -16.89 45.69
CA LEU A 208 32.32 -17.14 47.06
C LEU A 208 32.09 -18.64 47.32
N ALA A 209 31.45 -19.36 46.40
CA ALA A 209 31.24 -20.80 46.55
C ALA A 209 32.57 -21.59 46.63
N ARG A 210 33.57 -21.23 45.83
CA ARG A 210 34.91 -21.82 45.86
C ARG A 210 35.64 -21.55 47.19
N GLU A 211 35.58 -20.31 47.70
CA GLU A 211 36.15 -19.93 48.99
C GLU A 211 35.53 -20.73 50.16
N ARG A 212 34.19 -20.81 50.17
CA ARG A 212 33.43 -21.58 51.18
C ARG A 212 33.74 -23.09 51.12
N THR A 213 33.86 -23.65 49.92
CA THR A 213 34.21 -25.06 49.72
C THR A 213 35.63 -25.35 50.23
N ARG A 214 36.60 -24.44 49.98
CA ARG A 214 37.94 -24.55 50.51
C ARG A 214 38.00 -24.49 52.05
N ALA A 215 37.12 -23.69 52.64
CA ALA A 215 36.95 -23.56 54.08
C ALA A 215 36.14 -24.70 54.71
N GLY A 216 35.68 -25.68 53.93
CA GLY A 216 34.87 -26.79 54.40
C GLY A 216 33.43 -26.41 54.79
N LEU A 217 32.98 -25.21 54.42
CA LEU A 217 31.66 -24.66 54.74
C LEU A 217 30.61 -24.95 53.63
N ASP A 218 31.01 -25.51 52.51
CA ASP A 218 30.17 -25.89 51.37
C ASP A 218 30.78 -27.10 50.63
N ASN A 219 30.07 -27.62 49.62
CA ASN A 219 30.49 -28.80 48.86
C ASN A 219 30.73 -28.47 47.38
N GLN A 220 31.31 -29.44 46.65
CA GLN A 220 31.59 -29.30 45.21
C GLN A 220 30.33 -29.12 44.33
N LEU A 221 29.15 -29.54 44.82
CA LEU A 221 27.91 -29.39 44.09
C LEU A 221 27.60 -27.91 43.82
N ALA A 222 27.76 -27.04 44.86
CA ALA A 222 27.54 -25.60 44.72
C ALA A 222 28.49 -24.97 43.66
N VAL A 223 29.74 -25.40 43.61
CA VAL A 223 30.70 -24.95 42.60
C VAL A 223 30.25 -25.37 41.19
N ARG A 224 29.90 -26.66 41.00
CA ARG A 224 29.46 -27.17 39.70
C ARG A 224 28.17 -26.55 39.19
N GLN A 225 27.20 -26.31 40.07
CA GLN A 225 25.94 -25.60 39.74
C GLN A 225 26.21 -24.16 39.27
N ASN A 226 27.16 -23.46 39.93
CA ASN A 226 27.56 -22.11 39.49
C ASN A 226 28.28 -22.14 38.14
N GLU A 227 29.17 -23.07 37.90
CA GLU A 227 29.87 -23.23 36.62
C GLU A 227 28.90 -23.50 35.48
N SER A 228 27.90 -24.38 35.67
CA SER A 228 26.82 -24.65 34.73
C SER A 228 26.00 -23.38 34.44
N SER A 229 25.54 -22.71 35.50
CA SER A 229 24.75 -21.48 35.35
C SER A 229 25.46 -20.35 34.62
N GLN A 230 26.80 -20.25 34.79
CA GLN A 230 27.61 -19.29 34.02
C GLN A 230 27.71 -19.68 32.55
N ALA A 231 27.89 -20.96 32.23
CA ALA A 231 27.95 -21.45 30.86
C ALA A 231 26.60 -21.19 30.13
N ASP A 232 25.50 -21.47 30.81
CA ASP A 232 24.15 -21.18 30.31
C ASP A 232 23.95 -19.67 30.01
N THR A 233 24.48 -18.81 30.92
CA THR A 233 24.37 -17.34 30.70
C THR A 233 25.18 -16.88 29.50
N ARG A 234 26.39 -17.43 29.30
CA ARG A 234 27.22 -17.10 28.12
C ARG A 234 26.55 -17.56 26.83
N THR A 235 25.94 -18.75 26.83
CA THR A 235 25.16 -19.24 25.69
C THR A 235 24.00 -18.29 25.37
N GLN A 236 23.32 -17.79 26.40
CA GLN A 236 22.25 -16.82 26.24
C GLN A 236 22.75 -15.47 25.70
N ILE A 237 23.90 -14.97 26.16
CA ILE A 237 24.54 -13.75 25.67
C ILE A 237 24.82 -13.89 24.16
N ALA A 238 25.49 -15.00 23.77
CA ALA A 238 25.79 -15.25 22.36
C ALA A 238 24.52 -15.31 21.47
N ALA A 239 23.43 -15.90 21.98
CA ALA A 239 22.16 -15.91 21.28
C ALA A 239 21.51 -14.49 21.13
N LEU A 240 21.67 -13.65 22.16
CA LEU A 240 21.21 -12.26 22.12
C LEU A 240 22.06 -11.42 21.16
N GLU A 241 23.37 -11.61 21.11
CA GLU A 241 24.27 -10.95 20.15
C GLU A 241 23.87 -11.27 18.72
N GLN A 242 23.62 -12.54 18.42
CA GLN A 242 23.10 -12.95 17.10
C GLN A 242 21.78 -12.24 16.76
N GLN A 243 20.83 -12.17 17.70
CA GLN A 243 19.54 -11.51 17.48
C GLN A 243 19.69 -9.99 17.28
N ILE A 244 20.61 -9.35 18.00
CA ILE A 244 20.95 -7.93 17.87
C ILE A 244 21.49 -7.66 16.47
N GLU A 245 22.43 -8.46 15.99
CA GLU A 245 22.98 -8.33 14.63
C GLU A 245 21.91 -8.55 13.57
N ALA A 246 21.11 -9.61 13.69
CA ALA A 246 20.01 -9.90 12.75
C ALA A 246 18.98 -8.76 12.70
N THR A 247 18.62 -8.18 13.85
CA THR A 247 17.72 -7.03 13.92
C THR A 247 18.37 -5.79 13.30
N GLY A 248 19.67 -5.61 13.49
CA GLY A 248 20.46 -4.57 12.83
C GLY A 248 20.45 -4.71 11.30
N HIS A 249 20.58 -5.92 10.78
CA HIS A 249 20.45 -6.18 9.34
C HIS A 249 19.04 -5.86 8.82
N ALA A 250 17.99 -6.23 9.56
CA ALA A 250 16.61 -5.90 9.20
C ALA A 250 16.38 -4.38 9.18
N LEU A 251 16.91 -3.66 10.17
CA LEU A 251 16.84 -2.20 10.21
C LEU A 251 17.60 -1.57 9.02
N ALA A 252 18.80 -2.05 8.72
CA ALA A 252 19.58 -1.59 7.56
C ALA A 252 18.81 -1.77 6.24
N ALA A 253 18.15 -2.90 6.06
CA ALA A 253 17.32 -3.17 4.88
C ALA A 253 16.15 -2.18 4.76
N LEU A 254 15.50 -1.82 5.87
CA LEU A 254 14.46 -0.78 5.88
C LEU A 254 15.00 0.60 5.50
N LEU A 255 16.26 0.88 5.86
CA LEU A 255 16.96 2.11 5.46
C LEU A 255 17.42 2.12 4.00
N GLY A 256 17.25 1.00 3.28
CA GLY A 256 17.77 0.84 1.92
C GLY A 256 19.29 0.67 1.86
N GLN A 257 19.93 0.22 2.95
CA GLN A 257 21.37 0.08 3.08
C GLN A 257 21.78 -1.37 3.33
N PRO A 258 22.97 -1.79 2.90
CA PRO A 258 23.46 -3.15 3.16
C PRO A 258 23.87 -3.38 4.63
N ARG A 259 24.18 -2.31 5.37
CA ARG A 259 24.62 -2.35 6.79
C ARG A 259 24.18 -1.07 7.50
N LEU A 260 23.98 -1.16 8.80
CA LEU A 260 23.78 0.04 9.65
C LEU A 260 25.02 0.95 9.62
N PRO A 261 24.84 2.27 9.73
CA PRO A 261 25.93 3.21 9.95
C PRO A 261 26.77 2.81 11.17
N GLN A 262 28.09 2.93 11.07
CA GLN A 262 28.96 2.62 12.20
C GLN A 262 28.85 3.71 13.28
N GLY A 263 29.02 3.30 14.54
CA GLY A 263 29.00 4.22 15.67
C GLY A 263 27.61 4.71 16.09
N LEU A 264 26.55 4.01 15.69
CA LEU A 264 25.22 4.31 16.22
C LEU A 264 25.19 4.07 17.75
N PRO A 265 24.66 5.02 18.53
CA PRO A 265 24.44 4.82 19.96
C PRO A 265 23.53 3.61 20.21
N VAL A 266 23.80 2.87 21.28
CA VAL A 266 23.00 1.70 21.69
C VAL A 266 21.66 2.22 22.21
N PRO A 267 20.54 1.89 21.58
CA PRO A 267 19.23 2.34 22.04
C PRO A 267 18.82 1.65 23.34
N ARG A 268 18.03 2.36 24.15
CA ARG A 268 17.44 1.85 25.39
C ARG A 268 15.96 2.13 25.43
N LEU A 269 15.14 1.17 25.86
CA LEU A 269 13.69 1.37 25.98
C LEU A 269 13.33 2.52 26.91
N ALA A 270 14.08 2.72 27.99
CA ALA A 270 13.85 3.79 28.94
C ALA A 270 14.07 5.22 28.37
N GLN A 271 14.69 5.36 27.20
CA GLN A 271 14.88 6.63 26.51
C GLN A 271 13.71 6.97 25.58
N LEU A 272 12.86 6.00 25.28
CA LEU A 272 11.72 6.18 24.40
C LEU A 272 10.51 6.66 25.23
N GLY A 273 9.95 7.80 24.82
CA GLY A 273 8.72 8.33 25.39
C GLY A 273 7.48 7.52 24.98
N ALA A 274 6.40 7.71 25.71
CA ALA A 274 5.11 7.12 25.37
C ALA A 274 4.36 7.98 24.36
N LEU A 275 3.66 7.35 23.40
CA LEU A 275 2.74 8.04 22.52
C LEU A 275 1.40 8.27 23.23
N ALA A 276 0.79 9.41 22.97
CA ALA A 276 -0.55 9.70 23.49
C ALA A 276 -1.58 8.74 22.84
N VAL A 277 -2.41 8.14 23.67
CA VAL A 277 -3.45 7.20 23.26
C VAL A 277 -4.81 7.87 23.47
N PRO A 278 -5.63 8.05 22.42
CA PRO A 278 -6.97 8.56 22.55
C PRO A 278 -7.86 7.58 23.34
N GLN A 279 -8.77 8.13 24.15
CA GLN A 279 -9.69 7.32 24.94
C GLN A 279 -10.90 6.83 24.15
N GLN A 280 -11.29 7.57 23.11
CA GLN A 280 -12.40 7.24 22.22
C GLN A 280 -11.95 7.28 20.77
N LEU A 281 -12.50 6.38 19.97
CA LEU A 281 -12.23 6.24 18.57
C LEU A 281 -13.38 6.86 17.77
N SER A 282 -13.12 7.90 16.97
CA SER A 282 -14.11 8.56 16.11
C SER A 282 -14.08 7.96 14.69
N ALA A 283 -15.23 8.00 14.00
CA ALA A 283 -15.35 7.61 12.58
C ALA A 283 -14.41 8.42 11.65
N ASP A 284 -14.08 9.65 12.01
CA ASP A 284 -13.22 10.54 11.22
C ASP A 284 -11.81 9.96 10.94
N TRP A 285 -11.35 9.02 11.76
CA TRP A 285 -10.03 8.42 11.59
C TRP A 285 -9.95 7.45 10.42
N LEU A 286 -11.07 6.82 10.08
CA LEU A 286 -11.14 6.00 8.86
C LEU A 286 -10.85 6.85 7.61
N GLY A 287 -11.33 8.09 7.58
CA GLY A 287 -11.05 9.04 6.50
C GLY A 287 -9.60 9.51 6.41
N ARG A 288 -8.78 9.25 7.44
CA ARG A 288 -7.35 9.61 7.50
C ARG A 288 -6.43 8.42 7.20
N ARG A 289 -6.95 7.34 6.64
CA ARG A 289 -6.15 6.18 6.20
C ARG A 289 -5.95 6.22 4.69
N ALA A 290 -4.69 6.17 4.29
CA ALA A 290 -4.32 6.22 2.88
C ALA A 290 -4.74 4.95 2.11
N ASP A 291 -4.77 3.78 2.76
CA ASP A 291 -5.24 2.52 2.16
C ASP A 291 -6.74 2.53 1.89
N ILE A 292 -7.56 3.08 2.80
CA ILE A 292 -9.00 3.29 2.60
C ILE A 292 -9.23 4.28 1.46
N ALA A 293 -8.47 5.38 1.42
CA ALA A 293 -8.54 6.35 0.34
C ALA A 293 -8.17 5.72 -1.02
N ALA A 294 -7.14 4.89 -1.07
CA ALA A 294 -6.76 4.15 -2.27
C ALA A 294 -7.90 3.23 -2.77
N ALA A 295 -8.50 2.46 -1.86
CA ALA A 295 -9.64 1.61 -2.20
C ALA A 295 -10.84 2.41 -2.72
N ARG A 296 -11.16 3.56 -2.11
CA ARG A 296 -12.22 4.46 -2.56
C ARG A 296 -11.97 5.01 -3.98
N TRP A 297 -10.72 5.40 -4.28
CA TRP A 297 -10.35 5.86 -5.61
C TRP A 297 -10.44 4.74 -6.66
N ARG A 298 -10.18 3.49 -6.30
CA ARG A 298 -10.40 2.33 -7.18
C ARG A 298 -11.89 2.13 -7.50
N VAL A 299 -12.78 2.33 -6.54
CA VAL A 299 -14.23 2.31 -6.81
C VAL A 299 -14.59 3.40 -7.84
N GLN A 300 -14.10 4.62 -7.67
CA GLN A 300 -14.36 5.71 -8.63
C GLN A 300 -13.76 5.41 -10.02
N ALA A 301 -12.61 4.75 -10.08
CA ALA A 301 -12.03 4.31 -11.34
C ALA A 301 -12.90 3.26 -12.03
N ALA A 302 -13.44 2.28 -11.30
CA ALA A 302 -14.36 1.27 -11.83
C ALA A 302 -15.67 1.89 -12.32
N GLN A 303 -16.22 2.87 -11.60
CA GLN A 303 -17.39 3.64 -12.04
C GLN A 303 -17.13 4.35 -13.38
N GLY A 304 -15.95 4.94 -13.58
CA GLY A 304 -15.55 5.51 -14.86
C GLY A 304 -15.54 4.47 -15.98
N GLN A 305 -15.05 3.25 -15.72
CA GLN A 305 -15.07 2.16 -16.71
C GLN A 305 -16.50 1.71 -17.05
N VAL A 306 -17.38 1.61 -16.06
CA VAL A 306 -18.80 1.30 -16.28
C VAL A 306 -19.46 2.39 -17.15
N GLN A 307 -19.18 3.67 -16.87
CA GLN A 307 -19.67 4.77 -17.71
C GLN A 307 -19.17 4.65 -19.15
N ALA A 308 -17.88 4.38 -19.34
CA ALA A 308 -17.29 4.19 -20.66
C ALA A 308 -17.88 2.97 -21.39
N ALA A 309 -18.18 1.88 -20.68
CA ALA A 309 -18.81 0.69 -21.23
C ALA A 309 -20.28 0.95 -21.64
N ARG A 310 -21.04 1.69 -20.83
CA ARG A 310 -22.40 2.13 -21.16
C ARG A 310 -22.41 3.00 -22.42
N ALA A 311 -21.45 3.90 -22.56
CA ALA A 311 -21.33 4.78 -23.71
C ALA A 311 -21.10 4.01 -25.04
N GLN A 312 -20.57 2.77 -24.99
CA GLN A 312 -20.37 1.94 -26.19
C GLN A 312 -21.68 1.46 -26.84
N PHE A 313 -22.81 1.54 -26.16
CA PHE A 313 -24.13 1.20 -26.71
C PHE A 313 -24.69 2.33 -27.59
N TYR A 314 -24.12 3.52 -27.52
CA TYR A 314 -24.55 4.69 -28.27
C TYR A 314 -23.74 4.91 -29.55
N PRO A 315 -24.23 5.68 -30.53
CA PRO A 315 -23.49 5.98 -31.74
C PRO A 315 -22.14 6.65 -31.44
N ASN A 316 -21.09 6.22 -32.11
CA ASN A 316 -19.81 6.90 -32.09
C ASN A 316 -19.74 7.87 -33.27
N ILE A 317 -19.51 9.15 -33.01
CA ILE A 317 -19.44 10.22 -34.02
C ILE A 317 -18.02 10.73 -34.08
N ASN A 318 -17.35 10.50 -35.20
CA ASN A 318 -15.98 10.97 -35.47
C ASN A 318 -16.02 12.05 -36.55
N LEU A 319 -15.21 13.09 -36.43
CA LEU A 319 -14.83 13.95 -37.54
C LEU A 319 -13.61 13.37 -38.20
N ALA A 320 -13.71 13.02 -39.48
CA ALA A 320 -12.59 12.48 -40.26
C ALA A 320 -12.27 13.37 -41.43
N GLY A 321 -11.00 13.52 -41.77
CA GLY A 321 -10.55 14.26 -42.91
C GLY A 321 -9.22 13.76 -43.45
N PHE A 322 -8.99 13.99 -44.70
CA PHE A 322 -7.69 13.65 -45.34
C PHE A 322 -7.33 14.68 -46.39
N VAL A 323 -6.06 14.81 -46.64
CA VAL A 323 -5.49 15.55 -47.74
C VAL A 323 -4.28 14.79 -48.25
N GLY A 324 -4.15 14.66 -49.56
CA GLY A 324 -3.09 13.86 -50.10
C GLY A 324 -2.89 14.00 -51.60
N LEU A 325 -2.04 13.11 -52.14
CA LEU A 325 -1.76 12.95 -53.54
C LEU A 325 -1.93 11.47 -53.89
N GLN A 326 -2.71 11.17 -54.91
CA GLN A 326 -2.90 9.83 -55.42
C GLN A 326 -2.71 9.80 -56.94
N SER A 327 -1.93 8.85 -57.44
CA SER A 327 -1.65 8.76 -58.88
C SER A 327 -1.46 7.35 -59.41
N LEU A 328 -1.78 7.17 -60.67
CA LEU A 328 -1.28 6.06 -61.48
C LEU A 328 0.06 6.48 -62.12
N GLY A 329 1.10 5.68 -61.81
CA GLY A 329 2.48 6.01 -62.18
C GLY A 329 3.19 6.91 -61.15
N PHE A 330 4.34 6.49 -60.66
CA PHE A 330 5.09 7.23 -59.62
C PHE A 330 5.53 8.62 -60.07
N GLY A 331 5.82 8.81 -61.40
CA GLY A 331 6.22 10.10 -61.93
C GLY A 331 5.13 11.19 -61.91
N ASN A 332 3.89 10.80 -61.67
CA ASN A 332 2.75 11.75 -61.61
C ASN A 332 2.37 12.10 -60.16
N LEU A 333 2.90 11.42 -59.15
CA LEU A 333 2.48 11.56 -57.77
C LEU A 333 2.56 13.01 -57.26
N LEU A 334 3.64 13.71 -57.57
CA LEU A 334 3.88 15.10 -57.15
C LEU A 334 3.33 16.16 -58.09
N ARG A 335 2.45 15.80 -59.03
CA ARG A 335 1.83 16.76 -59.96
C ARG A 335 0.51 17.30 -59.34
N GLY A 336 0.19 18.56 -59.64
CA GLY A 336 -0.99 19.21 -59.05
C GLY A 336 -2.33 18.50 -59.35
N GLY A 337 -2.44 17.74 -60.45
CA GLY A 337 -3.61 16.93 -60.77
C GLY A 337 -3.79 15.65 -59.95
N SER A 338 -2.83 15.31 -59.09
CA SER A 338 -2.90 14.15 -58.18
C SER A 338 -3.46 14.51 -56.79
N ALA A 339 -3.76 15.76 -56.51
CA ALA A 339 -4.26 16.21 -55.23
C ALA A 339 -5.66 15.67 -54.95
N GLU A 340 -5.85 15.15 -53.74
CA GLU A 340 -7.17 14.72 -53.21
C GLU A 340 -7.34 15.22 -51.80
N TRP A 341 -8.57 15.47 -51.41
CA TRP A 341 -8.95 15.85 -50.05
C TRP A 341 -10.39 15.48 -49.75
N GLY A 342 -10.72 15.30 -48.49
CA GLY A 342 -12.05 15.07 -48.03
C GLY A 342 -12.19 15.37 -46.52
N VAL A 343 -13.35 15.85 -46.09
CA VAL A 343 -13.69 16.05 -44.70
C VAL A 343 -15.17 15.72 -44.49
N GLY A 344 -15.50 15.05 -43.40
CA GLY A 344 -16.88 14.74 -43.08
C GLY A 344 -17.04 14.02 -41.72
N PRO A 345 -18.26 14.03 -41.17
CA PRO A 345 -18.59 13.22 -40.02
C PRO A 345 -18.66 11.73 -40.42
N ALA A 346 -18.09 10.87 -39.58
CA ALA A 346 -18.23 9.43 -39.68
C ALA A 346 -19.02 8.92 -38.46
N LEU A 347 -20.21 8.36 -38.72
CA LEU A 347 -21.08 7.80 -37.71
C LEU A 347 -20.98 6.28 -37.73
N SER A 348 -20.74 5.69 -36.56
CA SER A 348 -20.74 4.23 -36.35
C SER A 348 -21.71 3.88 -35.23
N LEU A 349 -22.74 3.06 -35.54
CA LEU A 349 -23.71 2.56 -34.57
C LEU A 349 -23.66 1.03 -34.52
N PRO A 350 -23.41 0.42 -33.37
CA PRO A 350 -23.50 -1.04 -33.22
C PRO A 350 -24.98 -1.47 -33.25
N ILE A 351 -25.39 -2.19 -34.29
CA ILE A 351 -26.80 -2.67 -34.45
C ILE A 351 -26.91 -4.09 -33.86
N PHE A 352 -25.97 -4.96 -34.14
CA PHE A 352 -25.96 -6.33 -33.65
C PHE A 352 -24.53 -6.79 -33.36
N GLU A 353 -24.27 -7.11 -32.10
CA GLU A 353 -22.93 -7.45 -31.60
C GLU A 353 -22.88 -8.83 -30.91
N GLY A 354 -23.91 -9.65 -31.10
CA GLY A 354 -23.95 -11.01 -30.53
C GLY A 354 -23.81 -11.07 -29.01
N GLY A 355 -24.22 -10.02 -28.29
CA GLY A 355 -24.11 -9.95 -26.82
C GLY A 355 -22.77 -9.39 -26.30
N ARG A 356 -21.81 -9.05 -27.18
CA ARG A 356 -20.48 -8.52 -26.78
C ARG A 356 -20.55 -7.31 -25.87
N LEU A 357 -21.39 -6.31 -26.21
CA LEU A 357 -21.54 -5.09 -25.42
C LEU A 357 -22.13 -5.38 -24.02
N ARG A 358 -23.17 -6.23 -23.97
CA ARG A 358 -23.77 -6.65 -22.70
C ARG A 358 -22.77 -7.43 -21.83
N GLY A 359 -22.00 -8.34 -22.47
CA GLY A 359 -20.94 -9.08 -21.77
C GLY A 359 -19.87 -8.15 -21.21
N ASN A 360 -19.41 -7.17 -22.01
CA ASN A 360 -18.44 -6.17 -21.56
C ASN A 360 -18.99 -5.32 -20.39
N LEU A 361 -20.23 -4.80 -20.51
CA LEU A 361 -20.85 -4.02 -19.43
C LEU A 361 -21.01 -4.83 -18.15
N ARG A 362 -21.44 -6.13 -18.24
CA ARG A 362 -21.51 -7.01 -17.07
C ARG A 362 -20.14 -7.21 -16.42
N GLY A 363 -19.10 -7.35 -17.22
CA GLY A 363 -17.73 -7.45 -16.72
C GLY A 363 -17.33 -6.21 -15.93
N GLN A 364 -17.56 -4.99 -16.48
CA GLN A 364 -17.23 -3.74 -15.81
C GLN A 364 -18.06 -3.50 -14.54
N VAL A 365 -19.33 -3.93 -14.52
CA VAL A 365 -20.19 -3.86 -13.32
C VAL A 365 -19.70 -4.84 -12.25
N ALA A 366 -19.28 -6.04 -12.63
CA ALA A 366 -18.69 -6.98 -11.69
C ALA A 366 -17.34 -6.48 -11.12
N ASP A 367 -16.54 -5.78 -11.94
CA ASP A 367 -15.31 -5.13 -11.47
C ASP A 367 -15.62 -3.98 -10.48
N GLU A 368 -16.71 -3.22 -10.69
CA GLU A 368 -17.19 -2.21 -9.74
C GLU A 368 -17.65 -2.86 -8.42
N ASP A 369 -18.44 -3.93 -8.47
CA ASP A 369 -18.86 -4.69 -7.29
C ASP A 369 -17.63 -5.21 -6.51
N ALA A 370 -16.65 -5.75 -7.21
CA ALA A 370 -15.40 -6.23 -6.59
C ALA A 370 -14.59 -5.08 -5.94
N ALA A 371 -14.56 -3.90 -6.56
CA ALA A 371 -13.90 -2.73 -5.99
C ALA A 371 -14.62 -2.22 -4.73
N ILE A 372 -15.97 -2.21 -4.73
CA ILE A 372 -16.80 -1.84 -3.57
C ILE A 372 -16.56 -2.82 -2.42
N GLU A 373 -16.59 -4.12 -2.66
CA GLU A 373 -16.36 -5.12 -1.61
C GLU A 373 -14.92 -5.10 -1.09
N SER A 374 -13.94 -4.81 -1.95
CA SER A 374 -12.56 -4.58 -1.51
C SER A 374 -12.42 -3.36 -0.60
N TYR A 375 -13.15 -2.28 -0.89
CA TYR A 375 -13.24 -1.12 0.00
C TYR A 375 -13.87 -1.50 1.34
N ASN A 376 -15.02 -2.18 1.34
CA ASN A 376 -15.71 -2.64 2.53
C ASN A 376 -14.80 -3.52 3.41
N ALA A 377 -14.08 -4.46 2.80
CA ALA A 377 -13.12 -5.31 3.51
C ALA A 377 -11.97 -4.50 4.14
N THR A 378 -11.45 -3.50 3.43
CA THR A 378 -10.39 -2.62 3.94
C THR A 378 -10.87 -1.82 5.15
N VAL A 379 -12.10 -1.33 5.14
CA VAL A 379 -12.70 -0.60 6.27
C VAL A 379 -12.87 -1.51 7.48
N ILE A 380 -13.41 -2.73 7.30
CA ILE A 380 -13.58 -3.70 8.39
C ILE A 380 -12.23 -4.09 9.00
N GLU A 381 -11.21 -4.33 8.18
CA GLU A 381 -9.86 -4.64 8.66
C GLU A 381 -9.23 -3.48 9.44
N ALA A 382 -9.42 -2.25 8.97
CA ALA A 382 -8.98 -1.05 9.68
C ALA A 382 -9.60 -0.93 11.08
N LEU A 383 -10.90 -1.21 11.20
CA LEU A 383 -11.60 -1.22 12.49
C LEU A 383 -11.06 -2.31 13.42
N ARG A 384 -10.84 -3.52 12.88
CA ARG A 384 -10.25 -4.62 13.64
C ARG A 384 -8.85 -4.25 14.15
N GLU A 385 -7.98 -3.71 13.31
CA GLU A 385 -6.63 -3.28 13.70
C GLU A 385 -6.66 -2.28 14.86
N VAL A 386 -7.50 -1.26 14.77
CA VAL A 386 -7.63 -0.24 15.83
C VAL A 386 -8.15 -0.85 17.13
N ALA A 387 -9.16 -1.72 17.06
CA ALA A 387 -9.71 -2.41 18.22
C ALA A 387 -8.66 -3.31 18.91
N ASP A 388 -7.91 -4.09 18.12
CA ASP A 388 -6.85 -4.98 18.60
C ASP A 388 -5.72 -4.20 19.30
N GLN A 389 -5.25 -3.09 18.69
CA GLN A 389 -4.19 -2.28 19.31
C GLN A 389 -4.67 -1.58 20.59
N SER A 390 -5.91 -1.10 20.62
CA SER A 390 -6.50 -0.50 21.81
C SER A 390 -6.65 -1.51 22.95
N LEU A 391 -7.02 -2.75 22.61
CA LEU A 391 -7.06 -3.86 23.56
C LEU A 391 -5.66 -4.19 24.07
N ALA A 392 -4.67 -4.28 23.18
CA ALA A 392 -3.28 -4.59 23.53
C ALA A 392 -2.70 -3.55 24.51
N ILE A 393 -2.92 -2.26 24.26
CA ILE A 393 -2.47 -1.18 25.15
C ILE A 393 -3.04 -1.35 26.56
N ARG A 394 -4.35 -1.56 26.68
CA ARG A 394 -5.00 -1.78 28.00
C ARG A 394 -4.55 -3.06 28.68
N ALA A 395 -4.34 -4.13 27.92
CA ALA A 395 -3.89 -5.41 28.44
C ALA A 395 -2.45 -5.33 28.97
N VAL A 396 -1.54 -4.72 28.21
CA VAL A 396 -0.14 -4.54 28.61
C VAL A 396 -0.04 -3.63 29.84
N ALA A 397 -0.81 -2.55 29.91
CA ALA A 397 -0.83 -1.66 31.08
C ALA A 397 -1.24 -2.43 32.36
N ARG A 398 -2.26 -3.30 32.29
CA ARG A 398 -2.63 -4.18 33.41
C ARG A 398 -1.53 -5.16 33.77
N GLN A 399 -0.89 -5.79 32.78
CA GLN A 399 0.21 -6.71 33.02
C GLN A 399 1.41 -6.02 33.69
N GLN A 400 1.74 -4.80 33.29
CA GLN A 400 2.80 -3.99 33.94
C GLN A 400 2.47 -3.67 35.39
N ALA A 401 1.20 -3.35 35.69
CA ALA A 401 0.76 -3.07 37.04
C ALA A 401 0.93 -4.29 37.98
N GLU A 402 0.62 -5.50 37.49
CA GLU A 402 0.79 -6.75 38.28
C GLU A 402 2.26 -7.22 38.30
N GLN A 403 3.04 -6.95 37.26
CA GLN A 403 4.43 -7.35 37.16
C GLN A 403 5.34 -6.54 38.11
N ALA A 404 5.06 -5.25 38.32
CA ALA A 404 5.89 -4.39 39.16
C ALA A 404 6.03 -4.93 40.63
N PRO A 405 4.96 -5.24 41.36
CA PRO A 405 5.07 -5.83 42.70
C PRO A 405 5.71 -7.23 42.69
N ALA A 406 5.50 -8.04 41.62
CA ALA A 406 6.14 -9.34 41.48
C ALA A 406 7.67 -9.21 41.34
N LEU A 407 8.14 -8.24 40.54
CA LEU A 407 9.57 -7.93 40.43
C LEU A 407 10.15 -7.48 41.76
N GLN A 408 9.49 -6.58 42.45
CA GLN A 408 9.94 -6.09 43.76
C GLN A 408 10.06 -7.21 44.79
N ALA A 409 9.07 -8.11 44.85
CA ALA A 409 9.09 -9.26 45.77
C ALA A 409 10.24 -10.25 45.40
N ALA A 410 10.44 -10.52 44.10
CA ALA A 410 11.52 -11.39 43.67
C ALA A 410 12.91 -10.80 43.97
N GLU A 411 13.11 -9.49 43.82
CA GLU A 411 14.36 -8.81 44.16
C GLU A 411 14.65 -8.83 45.65
N ALA A 412 13.62 -8.63 46.48
CA ALA A 412 13.74 -8.76 47.92
C ALA A 412 14.10 -10.19 48.33
N ALA A 413 13.42 -11.19 47.80
CA ALA A 413 13.71 -12.61 48.06
C ALA A 413 15.13 -13.01 47.69
N TRP A 414 15.59 -12.56 46.48
CA TRP A 414 16.97 -12.82 46.05
C TRP A 414 18.02 -12.13 46.95
N THR A 415 17.76 -10.93 47.40
CA THR A 415 18.62 -10.19 48.30
C THR A 415 18.77 -10.93 49.62
N ILE A 416 17.66 -11.39 50.23
CA ILE A 416 17.65 -12.17 51.45
C ILE A 416 18.35 -13.51 51.28
N ALA A 417 18.10 -14.25 50.19
CA ALA A 417 18.73 -15.53 49.89
C ALA A 417 20.26 -15.40 49.82
N ARG A 418 20.74 -14.36 49.12
CA ARG A 418 22.18 -14.07 49.02
C ARG A 418 22.83 -13.73 50.37
N GLN A 419 22.18 -12.91 51.19
CA GLN A 419 22.64 -12.54 52.52
C GLN A 419 22.73 -13.77 53.44
N ARG A 420 21.68 -14.61 53.48
CA ARG A 420 21.64 -15.83 54.28
C ARG A 420 22.67 -16.84 53.86
N TYR A 421 22.91 -17.00 52.54
CA TYR A 421 23.96 -17.86 52.03
C TYR A 421 25.35 -17.36 52.44
N GLY A 422 25.61 -16.06 52.32
CA GLY A 422 26.87 -15.44 52.78
C GLY A 422 27.13 -15.67 54.25
N ALA A 423 26.09 -15.59 55.11
CA ALA A 423 26.15 -15.85 56.52
C ALA A 423 26.17 -17.35 56.93
N GLY A 424 26.13 -18.29 55.96
CA GLY A 424 26.08 -19.74 56.25
C GLY A 424 24.70 -20.27 56.69
N LEU A 425 23.64 -19.48 56.59
CA LEU A 425 22.29 -19.81 57.06
C LEU A 425 21.40 -20.38 55.95
N ALA A 426 21.91 -20.56 54.72
CA ALA A 426 21.19 -21.12 53.60
C ALA A 426 22.13 -21.84 52.67
N THR A 427 21.62 -22.75 51.83
CA THR A 427 22.36 -23.43 50.76
C THR A 427 22.39 -22.57 49.49
N TYR A 428 23.36 -22.85 48.61
CA TYR A 428 23.45 -22.20 47.29
C TYR A 428 22.18 -22.40 46.44
N LEU A 429 21.49 -23.55 46.59
CA LEU A 429 20.25 -23.84 45.89
C LEU A 429 19.19 -22.76 46.15
N ASN A 430 19.09 -22.26 47.39
CA ASN A 430 18.12 -21.17 47.71
C ASN A 430 18.46 -19.88 46.92
N VAL A 431 19.77 -19.57 46.78
CA VAL A 431 20.19 -18.40 45.98
C VAL A 431 19.87 -18.60 44.52
N LEU A 432 20.16 -19.79 43.97
CA LEU A 432 19.90 -20.11 42.55
C LEU A 432 18.41 -20.02 42.17
N VAL A 433 17.53 -20.54 43.03
CA VAL A 433 16.06 -20.45 42.82
C VAL A 433 15.62 -18.99 42.86
N ALA A 434 16.05 -18.22 43.85
CA ALA A 434 15.67 -16.81 43.95
C ALA A 434 16.26 -15.97 42.79
N GLU A 435 17.51 -16.27 42.35
CA GLU A 435 18.12 -15.62 41.17
C GLU A 435 17.33 -15.91 39.90
N SER A 436 16.95 -17.15 39.68
CA SER A 436 16.16 -17.54 38.52
C SER A 436 14.82 -16.77 38.45
N ALA A 437 14.15 -16.64 39.62
CA ALA A 437 12.91 -15.88 39.73
C ALA A 437 13.09 -14.39 39.38
N VAL A 438 14.11 -13.73 39.95
CA VAL A 438 14.34 -12.29 39.70
C VAL A 438 14.78 -12.04 38.27
N LEU A 439 15.60 -12.90 37.65
CA LEU A 439 15.99 -12.76 36.25
C LEU A 439 14.77 -12.91 35.31
N THR A 440 13.88 -13.84 35.63
CA THR A 440 12.62 -14.00 34.87
C THR A 440 11.77 -12.75 34.96
N GLN A 441 11.56 -12.18 36.15
CA GLN A 441 10.78 -10.96 36.34
C GLN A 441 11.43 -9.74 35.64
N ARG A 442 12.74 -9.61 35.68
CA ARG A 442 13.46 -8.52 35.00
C ARG A 442 13.32 -8.61 33.48
N ARG A 443 13.41 -9.81 32.89
CA ARG A 443 13.20 -10.04 31.45
C ARG A 443 11.76 -9.68 31.07
N GLN A 444 10.81 -10.12 31.87
CA GLN A 444 9.40 -9.83 31.64
C GLN A 444 9.10 -8.32 31.70
N ALA A 445 9.74 -7.56 32.59
CA ALA A 445 9.64 -6.11 32.65
C ALA A 445 10.12 -5.43 31.36
N VAL A 446 11.29 -5.87 30.83
CA VAL A 446 11.83 -5.40 29.55
C VAL A 446 10.87 -5.72 28.40
N ASP A 447 10.34 -6.94 28.37
CA ASP A 447 9.41 -7.38 27.33
C ASP A 447 8.08 -6.60 27.36
N LEU A 448 7.50 -6.39 28.53
CA LEU A 448 6.28 -5.60 28.68
C LEU A 448 6.48 -4.12 28.32
N SER A 449 7.67 -3.56 28.62
CA SER A 449 8.00 -2.19 28.21
C SER A 449 8.08 -2.06 26.68
N ALA A 450 8.70 -3.02 26.01
CA ALA A 450 8.73 -3.06 24.55
C ALA A 450 7.34 -3.26 23.93
N GLN A 451 6.53 -4.19 24.49
CA GLN A 451 5.17 -4.46 24.04
C GLN A 451 4.26 -3.23 24.18
N ALA A 452 4.41 -2.44 25.25
CA ALA A 452 3.67 -1.19 25.42
C ALA A 452 3.96 -0.19 24.29
N LEU A 453 5.23 0.00 23.94
CA LEU A 453 5.64 0.86 22.83
C LEU A 453 5.14 0.32 21.49
N LEU A 454 5.29 -1.01 21.25
CA LEU A 454 4.85 -1.64 20.00
C LEU A 454 3.33 -1.54 19.80
N ALA A 455 2.53 -1.67 20.86
CA ALA A 455 1.08 -1.49 20.79
C ALA A 455 0.71 -0.04 20.45
N GLN A 456 1.41 0.95 21.04
CA GLN A 456 1.19 2.36 20.72
C GLN A 456 1.58 2.69 19.26
N VAL A 457 2.70 2.17 18.77
CA VAL A 457 3.12 2.27 17.36
C VAL A 457 2.07 1.62 16.44
N GLY A 458 1.57 0.45 16.83
CA GLY A 458 0.49 -0.24 16.11
C GLY A 458 -0.77 0.60 16.03
N LEU A 459 -1.18 1.25 17.11
CA LEU A 459 -2.33 2.13 17.13
C LEU A 459 -2.10 3.38 16.26
N ALA A 460 -0.94 4.02 16.36
CA ALA A 460 -0.60 5.17 15.51
C ALA A 460 -0.69 4.81 14.03
N GLN A 461 -0.19 3.65 13.62
CA GLN A 461 -0.31 3.15 12.25
C GLN A 461 -1.78 2.87 11.88
N ALA A 462 -2.52 2.17 12.73
CA ALA A 462 -3.92 1.81 12.49
C ALA A 462 -4.84 3.05 12.35
N MET A 463 -4.47 4.16 12.99
CA MET A 463 -5.12 5.46 12.85
C MET A 463 -4.64 6.27 11.62
N GLY A 464 -3.88 5.66 10.71
CA GLY A 464 -3.42 6.28 9.48
C GLY A 464 -2.06 6.96 9.55
N GLY A 465 -1.33 6.88 10.68
CA GLY A 465 0.04 7.38 10.82
C GLY A 465 0.21 8.87 10.49
N GLY A 466 -0.82 9.68 10.73
CA GLY A 466 -0.80 11.12 10.47
C GLY A 466 -1.04 11.53 9.02
N TRP A 467 -1.33 10.59 8.12
CA TRP A 467 -1.68 10.93 6.75
C TRP A 467 -2.95 11.79 6.67
N GLN A 468 -2.94 12.77 5.81
CA GLN A 468 -4.09 13.62 5.51
C GLN A 468 -4.32 13.63 4.00
N PRO A 469 -5.57 13.48 3.54
CA PRO A 469 -5.88 13.62 2.13
C PRO A 469 -5.49 15.02 1.65
N ALA A 470 -4.90 15.12 0.46
CA ALA A 470 -4.66 16.40 -0.17
C ALA A 470 -6.00 17.14 -0.31
N PRO A 471 -6.06 18.48 -0.09
CA PRO A 471 -7.29 19.23 -0.30
C PRO A 471 -7.79 18.98 -1.73
N GLN A 472 -9.07 18.67 -1.85
CA GLN A 472 -9.72 18.46 -3.16
C GLN A 472 -9.82 19.85 -3.81
N THR A 473 -8.92 20.13 -4.75
CA THR A 473 -9.01 21.30 -5.66
C THR A 473 -9.85 20.98 -6.86
#